data_d33d240c146e51f2db282aa048f44c38
#
_entry.id   d33d240c146e51f2db282aa048f44c38
#
_cell.length_a   1.000
_cell.length_b   1.000
_cell.length_c   1.000
_cell.angle_alpha   90.00
_cell.angle_beta   90.00
_cell.angle_gamma   90.00
#
_symmetry.space_group_name_H-M   'P 1'
#
loop_
_entity.id
_entity.type
_entity.pdbx_description
1 polymer ?
#
loop_
_entity_poly.entity_id
_entity_poly.type
_entity_poly.pdbx_seq_one_letter_code
_entity_poly.pdbx_strand_id
1 'polypeptide(L)'
;MGSPKQTITSYKGKSLQHLPGRLGRSIRWLSPGLSIKRWLFLSAIGVLLTSLGLAILVRLTPIFYVIQFLESALQFFAQVLPRQISGPLVIILGLFLVWWGQARTLGSITEVLIPDSQEEVVDRLLVHRRLNRGPKIVVVGGGTGLSTLLRGLKSYSSNITAIVTVADDGGSSGRLRREIGGLPPGDLRNCIAALADQEKLITALFQYRFKAGDGLAGHSFGNLFLTAMSEITDSWEQAIAASSQVLAVRGQVLPATLSDVSLWADLEDGRCIKGESKITAAGGRIIRVGCTPERPPALPKAIRAIIDADLIILGPGSLYTSVVPNLLVPEIVEAIARRTVPRIYVCNIMSQPGETDGYTVADHIKALDAACGKRVFDAVLVQKKLPSSMALARYMQENAHPIVIDREMLMRLGCRVILANVMDEDPNTQFVRHSPELLSRVLLRWYGRVNRMEHPTHA
;
A
#
# COMPACT_ATOMS: atom_id res chain seq x y z
N MET A 1 -37.85 34.12 15.00
CA MET A 1 -37.28 33.63 16.25
C MET A 1 -36.78 32.22 15.98
N GLY A 2 -35.56 31.95 15.73
CA GLY A 2 -34.33 32.13 16.37
C GLY A 2 -33.63 30.77 16.22
N SER A 3 -32.80 30.59 15.17
CA SER A 3 -32.01 29.37 14.94
C SER A 3 -30.71 29.45 15.74
N PRO A 4 -30.23 28.41 16.45
CA PRO A 4 -28.92 28.42 17.08
C PRO A 4 -27.84 27.97 16.09
N LYS A 5 -26.90 28.88 15.83
CA LYS A 5 -25.63 28.62 15.14
C LYS A 5 -24.75 27.74 16.01
N GLN A 6 -24.42 26.54 15.55
CA GLN A 6 -23.31 25.77 16.12
C GLN A 6 -21.99 26.18 15.47
N THR A 7 -21.13 26.73 16.29
CA THR A 7 -19.79 27.18 15.98
C THR A 7 -18.86 25.96 15.79
N ILE A 8 -18.43 25.74 14.57
CA ILE A 8 -17.40 24.75 14.26
C ILE A 8 -16.04 25.43 14.44
N THR A 9 -15.35 25.14 15.52
CA THR A 9 -13.96 25.54 15.74
C THR A 9 -13.04 24.83 14.76
N SER A 10 -12.64 25.54 13.74
CA SER A 10 -11.64 25.14 12.76
C SER A 10 -10.25 25.18 13.39
N TYR A 11 -9.62 24.03 13.58
CA TYR A 11 -8.18 23.95 13.84
C TYR A 11 -7.41 24.37 12.57
N LYS A 12 -7.08 25.65 12.48
CA LYS A 12 -6.14 26.23 11.53
C LYS A 12 -4.71 25.80 11.90
N GLY A 13 -4.25 24.68 11.32
CA GLY A 13 -2.82 24.48 11.11
C GLY A 13 -2.33 25.57 10.15
N LYS A 14 -1.49 26.49 10.62
CA LYS A 14 -0.87 27.53 9.80
C LYS A 14 -0.04 26.86 8.70
N SER A 15 -0.57 26.81 7.50
CA SER A 15 0.16 26.44 6.30
C SER A 15 1.04 27.64 5.90
N LEU A 16 2.35 27.43 5.88
CA LEU A 16 3.36 28.33 5.27
C LEU A 16 3.24 28.29 3.72
N GLN A 17 2.06 28.55 3.18
CA GLN A 17 1.77 28.33 1.76
C GLN A 17 1.94 29.55 0.85
N HIS A 18 2.37 30.71 1.32
CA HIS A 18 2.54 31.87 0.45
C HIS A 18 3.82 32.65 0.75
N LEU A 19 4.96 32.11 0.32
CA LEU A 19 6.15 32.89 0.00
C LEU A 19 6.51 32.60 -1.46
N PRO A 20 6.29 33.54 -2.41
CA PRO A 20 6.70 33.37 -3.78
C PRO A 20 8.22 33.56 -3.89
N GLY A 21 8.91 32.66 -4.58
CA GLY A 21 10.27 32.85 -4.98
C GLY A 21 11.29 31.83 -4.42
N ARG A 22 12.48 31.88 -4.96
CA ARG A 22 13.64 31.00 -4.67
C ARG A 22 13.99 30.85 -3.17
N LEU A 23 13.67 31.82 -2.33
CA LEU A 23 13.90 31.78 -0.88
C LEU A 23 13.00 30.75 -0.16
N GLY A 24 11.74 30.61 -0.56
CA GLY A 24 10.83 29.62 0.03
C GLY A 24 11.28 28.17 -0.17
N ARG A 25 11.99 27.88 -1.25
CA ARG A 25 12.53 26.56 -1.59
C ARG A 25 13.67 26.13 -0.66
N SER A 26 14.60 27.01 -0.39
CA SER A 26 15.74 26.72 0.49
C SER A 26 15.34 26.50 1.94
N ILE A 27 14.28 27.14 2.40
CA ILE A 27 13.72 26.97 3.76
C ILE A 27 13.04 25.60 3.91
N ARG A 28 12.46 25.01 2.85
CA ARG A 28 11.85 23.68 2.89
C ARG A 28 12.86 22.55 3.16
N TRP A 29 14.13 22.70 2.77
CA TRP A 29 15.20 21.79 3.15
C TRP A 29 15.48 21.78 4.65
N LEU A 30 15.10 22.84 5.34
CA LEU A 30 15.22 23.00 6.79
C LEU A 30 13.99 22.49 7.56
N SER A 31 12.98 21.94 6.88
CA SER A 31 11.77 21.45 7.54
C SER A 31 12.08 20.31 8.53
N PRO A 32 11.35 20.23 9.66
CA PRO A 32 11.49 19.14 10.61
C PRO A 32 11.08 17.81 9.97
N GLY A 33 11.96 16.82 10.01
CA GLY A 33 11.73 15.49 9.43
C GLY A 33 12.80 15.01 8.43
N LEU A 34 13.57 15.92 7.84
CA LEU A 34 14.76 15.57 7.05
C LEU A 34 15.95 15.42 8.01
N SER A 35 16.43 14.21 8.27
CA SER A 35 17.59 13.96 9.16
C SER A 35 18.93 14.53 8.62
N ILE A 36 18.89 15.30 7.53
CA ILE A 36 20.01 15.97 6.88
C ILE A 36 20.76 16.92 7.82
N LYS A 37 20.05 17.61 8.73
CA LYS A 37 20.67 18.54 9.69
C LYS A 37 21.71 17.88 10.60
N ARG A 38 21.47 16.64 11.04
CA ARG A 38 22.40 15.90 11.91
C ARG A 38 23.70 15.57 11.17
N TRP A 39 23.59 15.19 9.92
CA TRP A 39 24.75 14.84 9.08
C TRP A 39 25.54 16.07 8.66
N LEU A 40 24.86 17.21 8.34
CA LEU A 40 25.51 18.49 8.08
C LEU A 40 26.28 19.02 9.30
N PHE A 41 25.67 18.91 10.48
CA PHE A 41 26.33 19.29 11.73
C PHE A 41 27.54 18.39 12.01
N LEU A 42 27.40 17.08 11.85
CA LEU A 42 28.51 16.12 12.01
C LEU A 42 29.64 16.38 11.00
N SER A 43 29.29 16.69 9.75
CA SER A 43 30.27 17.05 8.71
C SER A 43 31.01 18.35 9.08
N ALA A 44 30.32 19.37 9.59
CA ALA A 44 30.96 20.61 10.03
C ALA A 44 31.94 20.36 11.19
N ILE A 45 31.57 19.52 12.17
CA ILE A 45 32.45 19.10 13.26
C ILE A 45 33.67 18.33 12.68
N GLY A 46 33.46 17.43 11.74
CA GLY A 46 34.52 16.69 11.06
C GLY A 46 35.55 17.60 10.36
N VAL A 47 35.05 18.61 9.62
CA VAL A 47 35.92 19.62 8.96
C VAL A 47 36.70 20.40 9.99
N LEU A 48 36.09 20.81 11.10
CA LEU A 48 36.74 21.57 12.17
C LEU A 48 37.82 20.73 12.86
N LEU A 49 37.55 19.48 13.18
CA LEU A 49 38.52 18.55 13.77
C LEU A 49 39.68 18.23 12.81
N THR A 50 39.40 18.05 11.53
CA THR A 50 40.42 17.83 10.50
C THR A 50 41.32 19.04 10.35
N SER A 51 40.73 20.23 10.34
CA SER A 51 41.48 21.50 10.28
C SER A 51 42.39 21.70 11.52
N LEU A 52 41.86 21.37 12.70
CA LEU A 52 42.62 21.42 13.94
C LEU A 52 43.76 20.38 13.96
N GLY A 53 43.49 19.14 13.52
CA GLY A 53 44.49 18.09 13.41
C GLY A 53 45.61 18.46 12.43
N LEU A 54 45.27 19.05 11.30
CA LEU A 54 46.23 19.56 10.30
C LEU A 54 47.06 20.70 10.89
N ALA A 55 46.44 21.61 11.64
CA ALA A 55 47.10 22.71 12.33
C ALA A 55 48.14 22.21 13.33
N ILE A 56 47.81 21.17 14.09
CA ILE A 56 48.75 20.52 15.05
C ILE A 56 49.88 19.83 14.31
N LEU A 57 49.61 19.09 13.24
CA LEU A 57 50.57 18.33 12.45
C LEU A 57 51.64 19.23 11.81
N VAL A 58 51.24 20.36 11.25
CA VAL A 58 52.10 21.32 10.51
C VAL A 58 52.77 22.33 11.46
N ARG A 59 52.70 22.13 12.78
CA ARG A 59 53.29 23.02 13.80
C ARG A 59 52.91 24.50 13.66
N LEU A 60 51.72 24.80 13.12
CA LEU A 60 51.09 26.11 13.00
C LEU A 60 51.86 27.16 12.12
N THR A 61 53.03 26.86 11.60
CA THR A 61 53.85 27.84 10.86
C THR A 61 53.22 28.39 9.57
N PRO A 62 52.59 27.57 8.69
CA PRO A 62 51.88 28.14 7.54
C PRO A 62 50.59 28.86 7.93
N ILE A 63 49.92 28.41 8.98
CA ILE A 63 48.67 29.03 9.48
C ILE A 63 48.99 30.38 10.10
N PHE A 64 50.14 30.54 10.74
CA PHE A 64 50.57 31.82 11.27
C PHE A 64 50.64 32.91 10.19
N TYR A 65 51.22 32.58 9.03
CA TYR A 65 51.27 33.52 7.87
C TYR A 65 49.88 33.83 7.31
N VAL A 66 49.02 32.83 7.23
CA VAL A 66 47.62 33.01 6.79
C VAL A 66 46.83 33.89 7.82
N ILE A 67 47.01 33.63 9.11
CA ILE A 67 46.40 34.46 10.17
C ILE A 67 46.95 35.87 10.12
N GLN A 68 48.24 36.07 9.96
CA GLN A 68 48.87 37.39 9.85
C GLN A 68 48.37 38.15 8.61
N PHE A 69 48.23 37.48 7.48
CA PHE A 69 47.63 38.03 6.26
C PHE A 69 46.16 38.43 6.47
N LEU A 70 45.33 37.51 7.10
CA LEU A 70 43.96 37.80 7.45
C LEU A 70 43.86 38.96 8.45
N GLU A 71 44.76 39.02 9.43
CA GLU A 71 44.76 40.07 10.44
C GLU A 71 45.10 41.42 9.78
N SER A 72 46.07 41.46 8.87
CA SER A 72 46.42 42.67 8.08
C SER A 72 45.27 43.11 7.19
N ALA A 73 44.58 42.17 6.53
CA ALA A 73 43.39 42.46 5.74
C ALA A 73 42.22 42.94 6.59
N LEU A 74 42.00 42.31 7.75
CA LEU A 74 40.96 42.73 8.71
C LEU A 74 41.26 44.13 9.30
N GLN A 75 42.53 44.44 9.61
CA GLN A 75 42.94 45.75 10.06
C GLN A 75 42.70 46.83 9.00
N PHE A 76 43.03 46.54 7.72
CA PHE A 76 42.71 47.40 6.60
C PHE A 76 41.22 47.68 6.46
N PHE A 77 40.39 46.64 6.53
CA PHE A 77 38.94 46.77 6.50
C PHE A 77 38.37 47.51 7.75
N ALA A 78 38.96 47.29 8.92
CA ALA A 78 38.54 47.96 10.16
C ALA A 78 38.95 49.45 10.21
N GLN A 79 39.91 49.90 9.41
CA GLN A 79 40.24 51.33 9.25
C GLN A 79 39.24 52.05 8.33
N VAL A 80 38.60 51.32 7.40
CA VAL A 80 37.62 51.88 6.45
C VAL A 80 36.19 51.85 6.99
N LEU A 81 35.85 50.83 7.80
CA LEU A 81 34.50 50.66 8.38
C LEU A 81 34.55 50.46 9.91
N PRO A 82 33.62 51.08 10.68
CA PRO A 82 33.52 50.83 12.11
C PRO A 82 33.34 49.34 12.42
N ARG A 83 34.02 48.80 13.45
CA ARG A 83 33.97 47.37 13.86
C ARG A 83 32.54 46.86 14.09
N GLN A 84 31.64 47.71 14.48
CA GLN A 84 30.21 47.41 14.70
C GLN A 84 29.47 47.03 13.40
N ILE A 85 29.99 47.44 12.24
CA ILE A 85 29.39 47.17 10.93
C ILE A 85 30.16 46.08 10.18
N SER A 86 31.51 46.09 10.21
CA SER A 86 32.35 45.16 9.48
C SER A 86 32.21 43.73 9.98
N GLY A 87 32.15 43.50 11.29
CA GLY A 87 31.98 42.16 11.88
C GLY A 87 30.71 41.45 11.45
N PRO A 88 29.53 42.04 11.66
CA PRO A 88 28.26 41.46 11.19
C PRO A 88 28.22 41.24 9.67
N LEU A 89 28.81 42.13 8.87
CA LEU A 89 28.82 42.04 7.42
C LEU A 89 29.61 40.83 6.93
N VAL A 90 30.80 40.58 7.50
CA VAL A 90 31.62 39.40 7.20
C VAL A 90 30.93 38.09 7.61
N ILE A 91 30.26 38.11 8.79
CA ILE A 91 29.48 36.94 9.25
C ILE A 91 28.32 36.63 8.26
N ILE A 92 27.58 37.68 7.87
CA ILE A 92 26.47 37.52 6.91
C ILE A 92 26.98 37.03 5.58
N LEU A 93 28.10 37.54 5.06
CA LEU A 93 28.72 37.10 3.82
C LEU A 93 29.17 35.63 3.92
N GLY A 94 29.82 35.24 5.02
CA GLY A 94 30.24 33.87 5.27
C GLY A 94 29.06 32.91 5.32
N LEU A 95 28.02 33.24 6.04
CA LEU A 95 26.78 32.47 6.11
C LEU A 95 26.09 32.38 4.73
N PHE A 96 26.11 33.46 3.96
CA PHE A 96 25.58 33.48 2.60
C PHE A 96 26.37 32.56 1.67
N LEU A 97 27.70 32.59 1.72
CA LEU A 97 28.55 31.71 0.89
C LEU A 97 28.36 30.23 1.26
N VAL A 98 28.29 29.91 2.54
CA VAL A 98 27.99 28.53 2.99
C VAL A 98 26.61 28.09 2.49
N TRP A 99 25.59 28.93 2.68
CA TRP A 99 24.25 28.64 2.19
C TRP A 99 24.20 28.49 0.67
N TRP A 100 24.85 29.36 -0.07
CA TRP A 100 24.87 29.33 -1.53
C TRP A 100 25.62 28.13 -2.06
N GLY A 101 26.79 27.78 -1.49
CA GLY A 101 27.55 26.59 -1.84
C GLY A 101 26.74 25.30 -1.61
N GLN A 102 26.11 25.20 -0.43
CA GLN A 102 25.22 24.05 -0.12
C GLN A 102 24.02 23.97 -1.07
N ALA A 103 23.38 25.08 -1.36
CA ALA A 103 22.24 25.14 -2.28
C ALA A 103 22.64 24.74 -3.71
N ARG A 104 23.84 25.13 -4.16
CA ARG A 104 24.35 24.80 -5.50
C ARG A 104 24.74 23.32 -5.61
N THR A 105 25.39 22.77 -4.58
CA THR A 105 25.77 21.35 -4.53
C THR A 105 24.53 20.45 -4.54
N LEU A 106 23.54 20.77 -3.70
CA LEU A 106 22.28 20.03 -3.68
C LEU A 106 21.51 20.17 -5.00
N GLY A 107 21.51 21.35 -5.61
CA GLY A 107 20.90 21.59 -6.92
C GLY A 107 21.56 20.74 -8.02
N SER A 108 22.88 20.65 -8.06
CA SER A 108 23.59 19.83 -9.05
C SER A 108 23.32 18.33 -8.90
N ILE A 109 23.23 17.82 -7.66
CA ILE A 109 22.89 16.41 -7.41
C ILE A 109 21.46 16.10 -7.83
N THR A 110 20.52 17.02 -7.53
CA THR A 110 19.09 16.81 -7.87
C THR A 110 18.84 16.92 -9.38
N GLU A 111 19.57 17.77 -10.09
CA GLU A 111 19.49 17.92 -11.54
C GLU A 111 19.91 16.64 -12.30
N VAL A 112 20.93 15.94 -11.78
CA VAL A 112 21.40 14.65 -12.35
C VAL A 112 20.43 13.50 -12.05
N LEU A 113 19.82 13.49 -10.85
CA LEU A 113 18.95 12.40 -10.43
C LEU A 113 17.52 12.51 -10.99
N ILE A 114 17.03 13.72 -11.25
CA ILE A 114 15.68 13.96 -11.76
C ILE A 114 15.68 15.20 -12.67
N PRO A 115 15.85 15.01 -13.99
CA PRO A 115 16.03 16.11 -14.94
C PRO A 115 14.83 17.08 -15.05
N ASP A 116 13.60 16.62 -14.76
CA ASP A 116 12.38 17.35 -15.14
C ASP A 116 11.68 18.17 -14.04
N SER A 117 12.09 18.09 -12.75
CA SER A 117 11.38 18.89 -11.73
C SER A 117 12.11 19.02 -10.39
N GLN A 118 12.78 20.15 -10.16
CA GLN A 118 13.38 20.46 -8.85
C GLN A 118 12.35 20.67 -7.72
N GLU A 119 11.11 21.08 -8.02
CA GLU A 119 10.06 21.32 -7.02
C GLU A 119 9.47 20.03 -6.44
N GLU A 120 9.45 18.94 -7.21
CA GLU A 120 8.88 17.67 -6.80
C GLU A 120 9.80 16.83 -5.90
N VAL A 121 11.12 17.05 -5.91
CA VAL A 121 12.07 16.18 -5.19
C VAL A 121 11.86 16.23 -3.67
N VAL A 122 11.72 17.41 -3.10
CA VAL A 122 11.52 17.57 -1.64
C VAL A 122 10.16 17.02 -1.23
N ASP A 123 9.13 17.29 -2.02
CA ASP A 123 7.78 16.79 -1.74
C ASP A 123 7.72 15.27 -1.90
N ARG A 124 8.37 14.70 -2.92
CA ARG A 124 8.52 13.23 -3.09
C ARG A 124 9.29 12.59 -1.93
N LEU A 125 10.38 13.20 -1.46
CA LEU A 125 11.13 12.71 -0.30
C LEU A 125 10.31 12.75 0.99
N LEU A 126 9.54 13.82 1.22
CA LEU A 126 8.67 13.96 2.37
C LEU A 126 7.54 12.93 2.34
N VAL A 127 6.90 12.76 1.17
CA VAL A 127 5.87 11.74 0.94
C VAL A 127 6.45 10.35 1.16
N HIS A 128 7.59 10.03 0.54
CA HIS A 128 8.26 8.73 0.68
C HIS A 128 8.57 8.41 2.15
N ARG A 129 9.15 9.37 2.89
CA ARG A 129 9.42 9.19 4.34
C ARG A 129 8.16 9.03 5.17
N ARG A 130 7.09 9.76 4.84
CA ARG A 130 5.81 9.64 5.52
C ARG A 130 5.22 8.26 5.30
N LEU A 131 5.23 7.76 4.06
CA LEU A 131 4.70 6.46 3.69
C LEU A 131 5.50 5.30 4.32
N ASN A 132 6.83 5.42 4.38
CA ASN A 132 7.69 4.42 5.00
C ASN A 132 7.53 4.33 6.53
N ARG A 133 6.95 5.36 7.17
CA ARG A 133 6.59 5.34 8.59
C ARG A 133 5.14 4.90 8.82
N GLY A 134 4.41 4.62 7.75
CA GLY A 134 3.06 4.09 7.83
C GLY A 134 3.01 2.70 8.48
N PRO A 135 1.82 2.26 8.95
CA PRO A 135 1.66 0.95 9.56
C PRO A 135 2.00 -0.16 8.57
N LYS A 136 2.49 -1.28 9.08
CA LYS A 136 2.67 -2.53 8.33
C LYS A 136 1.31 -3.19 8.15
N ILE A 137 0.79 -3.17 6.93
CA ILE A 137 -0.55 -3.65 6.62
C ILE A 137 -0.44 -4.94 5.80
N VAL A 138 -1.02 -6.01 6.31
CA VAL A 138 -1.20 -7.24 5.54
C VAL A 138 -2.63 -7.29 5.02
N VAL A 139 -2.78 -7.53 3.72
CA VAL A 139 -4.08 -7.72 3.08
C VAL A 139 -4.13 -9.10 2.44
N VAL A 140 -5.12 -9.90 2.78
CA VAL A 140 -5.28 -11.29 2.33
C VAL A 140 -6.49 -11.39 1.41
N GLY A 141 -6.30 -11.91 0.20
CA GLY A 141 -7.41 -12.02 -0.77
C GLY A 141 -6.95 -12.33 -2.18
N GLY A 142 -7.71 -11.83 -3.16
CA GLY A 142 -7.44 -12.00 -4.60
C GLY A 142 -8.34 -11.09 -5.43
N GLY A 143 -8.22 -11.22 -6.74
CA GLY A 143 -9.08 -10.57 -7.71
C GLY A 143 -9.03 -9.04 -7.74
N THR A 144 -10.07 -8.48 -8.35
CA THR A 144 -10.23 -7.04 -8.51
C THR A 144 -10.54 -6.31 -7.20
N GLY A 145 -11.18 -6.99 -6.24
CA GLY A 145 -11.49 -6.43 -4.93
C GLY A 145 -10.24 -6.06 -4.15
N LEU A 146 -9.30 -7.00 -4.05
CA LEU A 146 -8.01 -6.80 -3.40
C LEU A 146 -7.22 -5.68 -4.06
N SER A 147 -7.09 -5.69 -5.39
CA SER A 147 -6.36 -4.65 -6.13
C SER A 147 -6.97 -3.26 -5.93
N THR A 148 -8.30 -3.15 -5.80
CA THR A 148 -8.99 -1.89 -5.48
C THR A 148 -8.58 -1.35 -4.11
N LEU A 149 -8.54 -2.20 -3.08
CA LEU A 149 -8.08 -1.80 -1.75
C LEU A 149 -6.61 -1.37 -1.75
N LEU A 150 -5.74 -2.11 -2.43
CA LEU A 150 -4.31 -1.80 -2.53
C LEU A 150 -4.05 -0.43 -3.15
N ARG A 151 -4.80 -0.04 -4.20
CA ARG A 151 -4.76 1.31 -4.80
C ARG A 151 -4.97 2.41 -3.76
N GLY A 152 -5.93 2.23 -2.88
CA GLY A 152 -6.22 3.21 -1.83
C GLY A 152 -5.15 3.23 -0.74
N LEU A 153 -4.72 2.06 -0.25
CA LEU A 153 -3.78 1.94 0.85
C LEU A 153 -2.39 2.49 0.53
N LYS A 154 -1.91 2.36 -0.73
CA LYS A 154 -0.58 2.87 -1.14
C LYS A 154 -0.38 4.37 -0.95
N SER A 155 -1.47 5.14 -0.80
CA SER A 155 -1.42 6.57 -0.49
C SER A 155 -1.15 6.86 0.99
N TYR A 156 -1.20 5.85 1.85
CA TYR A 156 -1.08 5.99 3.31
C TYR A 156 0.13 5.26 3.90
N SER A 157 0.55 4.15 3.29
CA SER A 157 1.72 3.37 3.73
C SER A 157 2.45 2.79 2.53
N SER A 158 3.78 2.67 2.63
CA SER A 158 4.61 1.84 1.74
C SER A 158 4.80 0.41 2.31
N ASN A 159 4.42 0.18 3.57
CA ASN A 159 4.62 -1.08 4.26
C ASN A 159 3.39 -1.99 4.08
N ILE A 160 2.99 -2.21 2.82
CA ILE A 160 1.84 -3.03 2.47
C ILE A 160 2.34 -4.38 1.95
N THR A 161 1.78 -5.46 2.47
CA THR A 161 1.98 -6.81 1.93
C THR A 161 0.64 -7.40 1.53
N ALA A 162 0.47 -7.68 0.24
CA ALA A 162 -0.67 -8.42 -0.29
C ALA A 162 -0.34 -9.92 -0.31
N ILE A 163 -1.12 -10.72 0.40
CA ILE A 163 -1.08 -12.19 0.33
C ILE A 163 -2.20 -12.62 -0.61
N VAL A 164 -1.83 -13.23 -1.73
CA VAL A 164 -2.71 -13.40 -2.89
C VAL A 164 -2.94 -14.88 -3.15
N THR A 165 -4.20 -15.23 -3.42
CA THR A 165 -4.56 -16.60 -3.84
C THR A 165 -3.91 -16.98 -5.16
N VAL A 166 -3.61 -18.27 -5.30
CA VAL A 166 -3.03 -18.89 -6.50
C VAL A 166 -3.91 -20.03 -7.02
N ALA A 167 -5.21 -19.92 -6.82
CA ALA A 167 -6.15 -20.97 -7.18
C ALA A 167 -6.86 -20.75 -8.53
N ASP A 168 -6.65 -19.61 -9.21
CA ASP A 168 -7.26 -19.24 -10.49
C ASP A 168 -6.90 -20.28 -11.60
N ASP A 169 -7.90 -20.87 -12.22
CA ASP A 169 -7.76 -21.81 -13.33
C ASP A 169 -8.47 -21.34 -14.60
N GLY A 170 -8.98 -20.11 -14.58
CA GLY A 170 -9.75 -19.51 -15.66
C GLY A 170 -8.93 -18.77 -16.70
N GLY A 171 -9.51 -18.53 -17.85
CA GLY A 171 -9.02 -17.64 -18.90
C GLY A 171 -7.55 -17.81 -19.29
N SER A 172 -6.81 -16.71 -19.33
CA SER A 172 -5.37 -16.67 -19.67
C SER A 172 -4.49 -17.33 -18.61
N SER A 173 -4.81 -17.14 -17.33
CA SER A 173 -4.06 -17.73 -16.21
C SER A 173 -4.13 -19.25 -16.23
N GLY A 174 -5.34 -19.79 -16.39
CA GLY A 174 -5.53 -21.23 -16.43
C GLY A 174 -4.91 -21.89 -17.67
N ARG A 175 -4.86 -21.20 -18.83
CA ARG A 175 -4.15 -21.72 -20.00
C ARG A 175 -2.65 -21.82 -19.75
N LEU A 176 -2.01 -20.74 -19.29
CA LEU A 176 -0.58 -20.72 -18.99
C LEU A 176 -0.21 -21.77 -17.94
N ARG A 177 -1.03 -21.90 -16.87
CA ARG A 177 -0.83 -22.93 -15.85
C ARG A 177 -0.84 -24.34 -16.42
N ARG A 178 -1.74 -24.65 -17.38
CA ARG A 178 -1.80 -25.98 -18.02
C ARG A 178 -0.70 -26.22 -19.03
N GLU A 179 -0.29 -25.21 -19.77
CA GLU A 179 0.66 -25.35 -20.89
C GLU A 179 2.13 -25.27 -20.43
N ILE A 180 2.41 -24.33 -19.48
CA ILE A 180 3.78 -24.04 -19.02
C ILE A 180 3.99 -24.58 -17.59
N GLY A 181 2.91 -24.70 -16.81
CA GLY A 181 2.98 -25.03 -15.39
C GLY A 181 3.11 -23.79 -14.50
N GLY A 182 3.30 -24.00 -13.20
CA GLY A 182 3.52 -22.94 -12.21
C GLY A 182 2.24 -22.26 -11.72
N LEU A 183 2.40 -21.09 -11.11
CA LEU A 183 1.31 -20.35 -10.48
C LEU A 183 0.48 -19.56 -11.51
N PRO A 184 -0.84 -19.45 -11.31
CA PRO A 184 -1.68 -18.59 -12.14
C PRO A 184 -1.35 -17.11 -11.89
N PRO A 185 -0.92 -16.36 -12.91
CA PRO A 185 -0.42 -15.01 -12.71
C PRO A 185 -1.49 -13.92 -12.55
N GLY A 186 -2.77 -14.23 -12.79
CA GLY A 186 -3.84 -13.25 -12.94
C GLY A 186 -4.00 -12.30 -11.74
N ASP A 187 -4.17 -12.85 -10.55
CA ASP A 187 -4.38 -12.08 -9.33
C ASP A 187 -3.10 -11.41 -8.84
N LEU A 188 -1.97 -12.09 -8.96
CA LEU A 188 -0.64 -11.51 -8.67
C LEU A 188 -0.38 -10.29 -9.56
N ARG A 189 -0.65 -10.41 -10.86
CA ARG A 189 -0.55 -9.32 -11.83
C ARG A 189 -1.41 -8.11 -11.44
N ASN A 190 -2.67 -8.34 -11.06
CA ASN A 190 -3.59 -7.27 -10.66
C ASN A 190 -3.09 -6.52 -9.42
N CYS A 191 -2.55 -7.24 -8.45
CA CYS A 191 -1.99 -6.65 -7.23
C CYS A 191 -0.69 -5.87 -7.49
N ILE A 192 0.21 -6.41 -8.31
CA ILE A 192 1.44 -5.74 -8.74
C ILE A 192 1.10 -4.42 -9.45
N ALA A 193 0.20 -4.46 -10.43
CA ALA A 193 -0.24 -3.26 -11.15
C ALA A 193 -0.88 -2.21 -10.23
N ALA A 194 -1.69 -2.64 -9.24
CA ALA A 194 -2.33 -1.75 -8.29
C ALA A 194 -1.33 -1.00 -7.38
N LEU A 195 -0.23 -1.65 -7.02
CA LEU A 195 0.81 -1.09 -6.17
C LEU A 195 1.93 -0.36 -6.94
N ALA A 196 1.96 -0.43 -8.27
CA ALA A 196 2.95 0.26 -9.10
C ALA A 196 2.82 1.79 -9.00
N ASP A 197 3.94 2.51 -9.10
CA ASP A 197 3.97 3.98 -9.08
C ASP A 197 3.27 4.58 -10.30
N GLN A 198 3.56 4.07 -11.50
CA GLN A 198 2.95 4.46 -12.77
C GLN A 198 1.70 3.61 -13.06
N GLU A 199 0.78 3.58 -12.11
CA GLU A 199 -0.36 2.66 -12.12
C GLU A 199 -1.16 2.67 -13.41
N LYS A 200 -1.50 3.85 -13.94
CA LYS A 200 -2.37 3.95 -15.13
C LYS A 200 -1.76 3.27 -16.35
N LEU A 201 -0.48 3.56 -16.64
CA LEU A 201 0.23 2.99 -17.77
C LEU A 201 0.47 1.48 -17.57
N ILE A 202 0.94 1.09 -16.38
CA ILE A 202 1.20 -0.32 -16.05
C ILE A 202 -0.09 -1.14 -16.06
N THR A 203 -1.19 -0.60 -15.54
CA THR A 203 -2.48 -1.28 -15.60
C THR A 203 -2.94 -1.47 -17.05
N ALA A 204 -2.85 -0.43 -17.89
CA ALA A 204 -3.21 -0.52 -19.30
C ALA A 204 -2.37 -1.57 -20.04
N LEU A 205 -1.04 -1.56 -19.82
CA LEU A 205 -0.11 -2.52 -20.40
C LEU A 205 -0.39 -3.96 -19.91
N PHE A 206 -0.55 -4.15 -18.61
CA PHE A 206 -0.74 -5.47 -18.02
C PHE A 206 -2.11 -6.07 -18.33
N GLN A 207 -3.12 -5.24 -18.54
CA GLN A 207 -4.46 -5.69 -18.94
C GLN A 207 -4.59 -5.83 -20.46
N TYR A 208 -3.61 -5.34 -21.25
CA TYR A 208 -3.65 -5.49 -22.68
C TYR A 208 -3.77 -6.97 -23.05
N ARG A 209 -4.78 -7.30 -23.88
CA ARG A 209 -4.99 -8.66 -24.41
C ARG A 209 -4.68 -8.70 -25.89
N PHE A 210 -3.87 -9.66 -26.26
CA PHE A 210 -3.55 -9.93 -27.66
C PHE A 210 -4.83 -10.38 -28.38
N LYS A 211 -5.18 -9.69 -29.46
CA LYS A 211 -6.39 -9.96 -30.25
C LYS A 211 -6.16 -11.00 -31.35
N ALA A 212 -4.91 -11.22 -31.72
CA ALA A 212 -4.48 -12.12 -32.79
C ALA A 212 -3.11 -12.74 -32.48
N GLY A 213 -2.70 -13.72 -33.26
CA GLY A 213 -1.45 -14.47 -33.14
C GLY A 213 -1.70 -15.88 -32.58
N ASP A 214 -1.17 -16.90 -33.25
CA ASP A 214 -1.22 -18.28 -32.79
C ASP A 214 -0.52 -18.40 -31.41
N GLY A 215 -1.22 -18.98 -30.45
CA GLY A 215 -0.75 -19.11 -29.07
C GLY A 215 -0.85 -17.81 -28.23
N LEU A 216 -0.93 -16.61 -28.84
CA LEU A 216 -1.00 -15.34 -28.10
C LEU A 216 -2.41 -14.85 -27.88
N ALA A 217 -3.32 -15.10 -28.81
CA ALA A 217 -4.69 -14.58 -28.77
C ALA A 217 -5.40 -14.88 -27.46
N GLY A 218 -5.93 -13.84 -26.83
CA GLY A 218 -6.64 -13.91 -25.53
C GLY A 218 -5.73 -13.94 -24.30
N HIS A 219 -4.39 -14.05 -24.44
CA HIS A 219 -3.48 -13.84 -23.32
C HIS A 219 -3.33 -12.35 -22.98
N SER A 220 -3.22 -12.04 -21.69
CA SER A 220 -2.83 -10.67 -21.29
C SER A 220 -1.31 -10.55 -21.27
N PHE A 221 -0.80 -9.38 -21.67
CA PHE A 221 0.63 -9.09 -21.61
C PHE A 221 1.21 -9.34 -20.21
N GLY A 222 0.54 -8.87 -19.18
CA GLY A 222 1.06 -9.01 -17.80
C GLY A 222 1.15 -10.46 -17.33
N ASN A 223 0.25 -11.37 -17.80
CA ASN A 223 0.38 -12.79 -17.50
C ASN A 223 1.61 -13.40 -18.19
N LEU A 224 1.81 -13.08 -19.47
CA LEU A 224 2.99 -13.52 -20.23
C LEU A 224 4.28 -12.97 -19.61
N PHE A 225 4.27 -11.70 -19.20
CA PHE A 225 5.41 -11.07 -18.54
C PHE A 225 5.80 -11.80 -17.25
N LEU A 226 4.83 -12.09 -16.35
CA LEU A 226 5.12 -12.81 -15.11
C LEU A 226 5.58 -14.24 -15.34
N THR A 227 5.00 -14.92 -16.34
CA THR A 227 5.44 -16.28 -16.73
C THR A 227 6.87 -16.24 -17.26
N ALA A 228 7.20 -15.29 -18.15
CA ALA A 228 8.58 -15.14 -18.64
C ALA A 228 9.56 -14.80 -17.49
N MET A 229 9.14 -13.96 -16.55
CA MET A 229 9.96 -13.67 -15.37
C MET A 229 10.20 -14.92 -14.51
N SER A 230 9.22 -15.83 -14.40
CA SER A 230 9.40 -17.08 -13.65
C SER A 230 10.40 -18.04 -14.31
N GLU A 231 10.46 -18.05 -15.63
CA GLU A 231 11.45 -18.82 -16.39
C GLU A 231 12.87 -18.25 -16.23
N ILE A 232 12.98 -16.89 -16.23
CA ILE A 232 14.29 -16.20 -16.11
C ILE A 232 14.88 -16.34 -14.70
N THR A 233 14.03 -16.41 -13.66
CA THR A 233 14.47 -16.36 -12.25
C THR A 233 14.41 -17.73 -11.55
N ASP A 234 14.07 -18.79 -12.24
CA ASP A 234 13.93 -20.16 -11.74
C ASP A 234 12.96 -20.34 -10.55
N SER A 235 12.21 -19.28 -10.19
CA SER A 235 11.30 -19.31 -9.03
C SER A 235 10.22 -18.24 -9.12
N TRP A 236 8.97 -18.62 -8.89
CA TRP A 236 7.85 -17.69 -8.83
C TRP A 236 8.03 -16.61 -7.76
N GLU A 237 8.63 -16.93 -6.62
CA GLU A 237 8.91 -15.96 -5.57
C GLU A 237 9.87 -14.87 -6.06
N GLN A 238 10.96 -15.27 -6.73
CA GLN A 238 11.94 -14.36 -7.30
C GLN A 238 11.35 -13.57 -8.48
N ALA A 239 10.55 -14.22 -9.32
CA ALA A 239 9.86 -13.59 -10.44
C ALA A 239 8.97 -12.42 -9.99
N ILE A 240 8.16 -12.64 -8.95
CA ILE A 240 7.29 -11.61 -8.37
C ILE A 240 8.12 -10.47 -7.77
N ALA A 241 9.19 -10.80 -7.05
CA ALA A 241 10.08 -9.80 -6.45
C ALA A 241 10.80 -8.95 -7.52
N ALA A 242 11.37 -9.58 -8.55
CA ALA A 242 12.04 -8.90 -9.65
C ALA A 242 11.05 -8.05 -10.47
N SER A 243 9.86 -8.58 -10.76
CA SER A 243 8.79 -7.84 -11.42
C SER A 243 8.38 -6.60 -10.61
N SER A 244 8.29 -6.74 -9.29
CA SER A 244 7.96 -5.63 -8.40
C SER A 244 9.04 -4.53 -8.42
N GLN A 245 10.31 -4.89 -8.55
CA GLN A 245 11.41 -3.93 -8.71
C GLN A 245 11.34 -3.20 -10.05
N VAL A 246 11.17 -3.94 -11.17
CA VAL A 246 11.08 -3.38 -12.53
C VAL A 246 9.91 -2.37 -12.63
N LEU A 247 8.82 -2.64 -11.94
CA LEU A 247 7.60 -1.85 -11.99
C LEU A 247 7.49 -0.79 -10.87
N ALA A 248 8.55 -0.61 -10.08
CA ALA A 248 8.59 0.31 -8.95
C ALA A 248 7.35 0.17 -8.04
N VAL A 249 7.06 -1.06 -7.62
CA VAL A 249 5.91 -1.38 -6.76
C VAL A 249 6.15 -0.89 -5.34
N ARG A 250 5.17 -0.23 -4.75
CA ARG A 250 5.17 0.18 -3.34
C ARG A 250 4.59 -0.91 -2.46
N GLY A 251 5.43 -1.58 -1.69
CA GLY A 251 5.05 -2.72 -0.87
C GLY A 251 5.48 -4.05 -1.47
N GLN A 252 4.78 -5.12 -1.09
CA GLN A 252 5.09 -6.49 -1.51
C GLN A 252 3.83 -7.22 -1.96
N VAL A 253 3.97 -8.07 -2.99
CA VAL A 253 2.94 -9.02 -3.39
C VAL A 253 3.52 -10.41 -3.22
N LEU A 254 2.84 -11.24 -2.45
CA LEU A 254 3.28 -12.59 -2.10
C LEU A 254 2.15 -13.59 -2.41
N PRO A 255 2.43 -14.72 -3.04
CA PRO A 255 1.46 -15.79 -3.12
C PRO A 255 1.22 -16.42 -1.74
N ALA A 256 0.03 -16.89 -1.46
CA ALA A 256 -0.29 -17.61 -0.22
C ALA A 256 0.56 -18.89 -0.08
N THR A 257 0.78 -19.58 -1.18
CA THR A 257 1.59 -20.80 -1.31
C THR A 257 2.25 -20.85 -2.68
N LEU A 258 3.33 -21.60 -2.80
CA LEU A 258 3.95 -21.93 -4.08
C LEU A 258 3.46 -23.26 -4.65
N SER A 259 2.60 -23.96 -3.94
CA SER A 259 2.01 -25.23 -4.40
C SER A 259 1.00 -24.99 -5.52
N ASP A 260 0.91 -25.95 -6.41
CA ASP A 260 -0.13 -25.98 -7.43
C ASP A 260 -1.47 -26.38 -6.80
N VAL A 261 -2.30 -25.37 -6.47
CA VAL A 261 -3.55 -25.53 -5.73
C VAL A 261 -4.74 -25.55 -6.70
N SER A 262 -5.57 -26.60 -6.63
CA SER A 262 -6.88 -26.65 -7.29
C SER A 262 -8.01 -26.59 -6.27
N LEU A 263 -8.98 -25.71 -6.47
CA LEU A 263 -10.17 -25.62 -5.62
C LEU A 263 -11.20 -26.68 -5.97
N TRP A 264 -11.95 -27.10 -4.98
CA TRP A 264 -13.19 -27.84 -5.14
C TRP A 264 -14.25 -27.33 -4.16
N ALA A 265 -15.51 -27.50 -4.52
CA ALA A 265 -16.66 -27.12 -3.69
C ALA A 265 -17.68 -28.24 -3.65
N ASP A 266 -18.19 -28.56 -2.45
CA ASP A 266 -19.36 -29.39 -2.25
C ASP A 266 -20.59 -28.49 -2.22
N LEU A 267 -21.58 -28.81 -3.04
CA LEU A 267 -22.85 -28.10 -3.13
C LEU A 267 -23.94 -28.81 -2.34
N GLU A 268 -25.00 -28.06 -1.98
CA GLU A 268 -26.14 -28.55 -1.21
C GLU A 268 -26.90 -29.68 -1.92
N ASP A 269 -26.87 -29.70 -3.25
CA ASP A 269 -27.47 -30.73 -4.09
C ASP A 269 -26.62 -32.01 -4.24
N GLY A 270 -25.51 -32.10 -3.50
CA GLY A 270 -24.60 -33.25 -3.48
C GLY A 270 -23.55 -33.26 -4.59
N ARG A 271 -23.52 -32.28 -5.49
CA ARG A 271 -22.46 -32.17 -6.50
C ARG A 271 -21.15 -31.74 -5.86
N CYS A 272 -20.03 -32.34 -6.27
CA CYS A 272 -18.69 -31.85 -5.97
C CYS A 272 -18.07 -31.27 -7.24
N ILE A 273 -17.82 -29.96 -7.25
CA ILE A 273 -17.31 -29.22 -8.40
C ILE A 273 -15.81 -28.99 -8.21
N LYS A 274 -14.99 -29.31 -9.19
CA LYS A 274 -13.55 -29.11 -9.19
C LYS A 274 -13.16 -28.00 -10.18
N GLY A 275 -12.37 -27.04 -9.73
CA GLY A 275 -11.86 -25.90 -10.48
C GLY A 275 -12.58 -24.62 -10.12
N GLU A 276 -11.81 -23.57 -9.86
CA GLU A 276 -12.26 -22.24 -9.41
C GLU A 276 -13.30 -21.65 -10.38
N SER A 277 -12.96 -21.60 -11.65
CA SER A 277 -13.83 -21.05 -12.71
C SER A 277 -15.14 -21.85 -12.89
N LYS A 278 -15.13 -23.15 -12.57
CA LYS A 278 -16.30 -24.00 -12.67
C LYS A 278 -17.22 -23.90 -11.46
N ILE A 279 -16.69 -23.58 -10.27
CA ILE A 279 -17.48 -23.43 -9.04
C ILE A 279 -18.52 -22.33 -9.24
N THR A 280 -18.09 -21.14 -9.67
CA THR A 280 -19.00 -20.03 -9.94
C THR A 280 -20.00 -20.35 -11.07
N ALA A 281 -19.55 -21.01 -12.14
CA ALA A 281 -20.39 -21.36 -13.28
C ALA A 281 -21.42 -22.46 -12.99
N ALA A 282 -21.15 -23.36 -12.04
CA ALA A 282 -22.02 -24.47 -11.71
C ALA A 282 -23.33 -24.04 -11.07
N GLY A 283 -23.36 -22.88 -10.40
CA GLY A 283 -24.49 -22.42 -9.61
C GLY A 283 -24.84 -23.39 -8.48
N GLY A 284 -25.69 -22.93 -7.56
CA GLY A 284 -26.09 -23.72 -6.40
C GLY A 284 -25.41 -23.21 -5.11
N ARG A 285 -25.95 -23.69 -3.98
CA ARG A 285 -25.46 -23.27 -2.67
C ARG A 285 -24.22 -24.05 -2.28
N ILE A 286 -23.14 -23.33 -2.03
CA ILE A 286 -21.88 -23.92 -1.58
C ILE A 286 -21.99 -24.24 -0.07
N ILE A 287 -21.74 -25.52 0.29
CA ILE A 287 -21.66 -25.96 1.70
C ILE A 287 -20.23 -25.88 2.20
N ARG A 288 -19.27 -26.32 1.39
CA ARG A 288 -17.87 -26.39 1.77
C ARG A 288 -16.97 -26.17 0.56
N VAL A 289 -15.88 -25.46 0.78
CA VAL A 289 -14.79 -25.32 -0.18
C VAL A 289 -13.52 -25.94 0.40
N GLY A 290 -12.76 -26.59 -0.42
CA GLY A 290 -11.45 -27.13 -0.08
C GLY A 290 -10.49 -27.03 -1.25
N CYS A 291 -9.28 -27.49 -1.04
CA CYS A 291 -8.24 -27.48 -2.07
C CYS A 291 -7.48 -28.80 -2.16
N THR A 292 -6.83 -28.99 -3.29
CA THR A 292 -5.90 -30.07 -3.51
C THR A 292 -4.55 -29.47 -3.92
N PRO A 293 -3.45 -29.74 -3.17
CA PRO A 293 -3.36 -30.57 -1.97
C PRO A 293 -4.18 -29.98 -0.80
N GLU A 294 -4.65 -30.83 0.12
CA GLU A 294 -5.53 -30.42 1.21
C GLU A 294 -4.87 -29.44 2.21
N ARG A 295 -3.58 -29.55 2.38
CA ARG A 295 -2.78 -28.72 3.30
C ARG A 295 -1.55 -28.16 2.58
N PRO A 296 -1.70 -27.20 1.67
CA PRO A 296 -0.56 -26.62 0.98
C PRO A 296 0.30 -25.83 2.00
N PRO A 297 1.64 -25.93 1.94
CA PRO A 297 2.52 -25.15 2.80
C PRO A 297 2.42 -23.67 2.45
N ALA A 298 2.43 -22.81 3.46
CA ALA A 298 2.47 -21.37 3.26
C ALA A 298 3.82 -20.88 2.76
N LEU A 299 3.83 -19.79 2.00
CA LEU A 299 5.08 -19.10 1.72
C LEU A 299 5.68 -18.53 3.01
N PRO A 300 6.93 -18.86 3.42
CA PRO A 300 7.51 -18.38 4.67
C PRO A 300 7.54 -16.85 4.82
N LYS A 301 7.72 -16.12 3.70
CA LYS A 301 7.65 -14.65 3.69
C LYS A 301 6.25 -14.12 4.01
N ALA A 302 5.19 -14.83 3.60
CA ALA A 302 3.82 -14.47 3.94
C ALA A 302 3.57 -14.60 5.44
N ILE A 303 4.04 -15.68 6.05
CA ILE A 303 3.96 -15.87 7.50
C ILE A 303 4.71 -14.79 8.27
N ARG A 304 5.94 -14.44 7.85
CA ARG A 304 6.69 -13.34 8.46
C ARG A 304 5.95 -12.01 8.36
N ALA A 305 5.37 -11.71 7.19
CA ALA A 305 4.60 -10.48 7.00
C ALA A 305 3.39 -10.42 7.96
N ILE A 306 2.68 -11.54 8.18
CA ILE A 306 1.58 -11.63 9.14
C ILE A 306 2.09 -11.42 10.58
N ILE A 307 3.22 -12.02 10.94
CA ILE A 307 3.81 -11.86 12.28
C ILE A 307 4.22 -10.40 12.55
N ASP A 308 4.73 -9.71 11.53
CA ASP A 308 5.20 -8.32 11.64
C ASP A 308 4.10 -7.27 11.44
N ALA A 309 2.88 -7.68 11.10
CA ALA A 309 1.79 -6.78 10.78
C ALA A 309 1.30 -5.97 11.99
N ASP A 310 0.94 -4.71 11.72
CA ASP A 310 0.22 -3.83 12.66
C ASP A 310 -1.29 -3.88 12.42
N LEU A 311 -1.71 -4.25 11.20
CA LEU A 311 -3.10 -4.36 10.77
C LEU A 311 -3.23 -5.51 9.76
N ILE A 312 -4.23 -6.38 9.95
CA ILE A 312 -4.56 -7.46 9.03
C ILE A 312 -5.96 -7.23 8.45
N ILE A 313 -6.08 -7.28 7.13
CA ILE A 313 -7.33 -7.08 6.40
C ILE A 313 -7.61 -8.33 5.56
N LEU A 314 -8.79 -8.90 5.71
CA LEU A 314 -9.28 -10.01 4.88
C LEU A 314 -10.22 -9.43 3.81
N GLY A 315 -9.97 -9.72 2.53
CA GLY A 315 -10.73 -9.17 1.41
C GLY A 315 -10.45 -7.66 1.16
N PRO A 316 -11.33 -6.97 0.40
CA PRO A 316 -12.51 -7.50 -0.29
C PRO A 316 -12.16 -8.43 -1.46
N GLY A 317 -13.13 -9.21 -1.88
CA GLY A 317 -13.01 -10.14 -3.01
C GLY A 317 -14.12 -11.19 -2.96
N SER A 318 -14.20 -12.01 -3.98
CA SER A 318 -15.11 -13.17 -4.00
C SER A 318 -14.86 -14.04 -2.78
N LEU A 319 -15.94 -14.37 -2.07
CA LEU A 319 -15.82 -15.07 -0.79
C LEU A 319 -15.07 -16.40 -0.96
N TYR A 320 -15.57 -17.27 -1.84
CA TYR A 320 -15.09 -18.63 -1.98
C TYR A 320 -13.94 -18.79 -2.98
N THR A 321 -13.78 -17.85 -3.91
CA THR A 321 -12.76 -17.96 -4.95
C THR A 321 -11.57 -17.02 -4.75
N SER A 322 -11.71 -15.96 -3.93
CA SER A 322 -10.61 -15.02 -3.67
C SER A 322 -10.16 -14.93 -2.21
N VAL A 323 -11.09 -14.99 -1.24
CA VAL A 323 -10.74 -14.82 0.18
C VAL A 323 -10.46 -16.17 0.84
N VAL A 324 -11.44 -17.10 0.80
CA VAL A 324 -11.33 -18.43 1.41
C VAL A 324 -10.11 -19.21 0.95
N PRO A 325 -9.69 -19.21 -0.33
CA PRO A 325 -8.55 -20.01 -0.77
C PRO A 325 -7.24 -19.70 -0.04
N ASN A 326 -7.03 -18.46 0.39
CA ASN A 326 -5.87 -18.11 1.22
C ASN A 326 -5.98 -18.71 2.64
N LEU A 327 -7.20 -18.87 3.13
CA LEU A 327 -7.51 -19.41 4.46
C LEU A 327 -7.56 -20.95 4.47
N LEU A 328 -7.50 -21.58 3.29
CA LEU A 328 -7.29 -23.04 3.17
C LEU A 328 -5.82 -23.42 3.39
N VAL A 329 -4.92 -22.44 3.50
CA VAL A 329 -3.52 -22.65 3.88
C VAL A 329 -3.43 -22.60 5.42
N PRO A 330 -3.23 -23.75 6.11
CA PRO A 330 -3.40 -23.84 7.57
C PRO A 330 -2.44 -22.90 8.35
N GLU A 331 -1.22 -22.75 7.88
CA GLU A 331 -0.20 -21.92 8.52
C GLU A 331 -0.56 -20.41 8.46
N ILE A 332 -1.26 -19.96 7.40
CA ILE A 332 -1.77 -18.58 7.31
C ILE A 332 -2.84 -18.34 8.36
N VAL A 333 -3.81 -19.25 8.48
CA VAL A 333 -4.87 -19.17 9.50
C VAL A 333 -4.27 -19.14 10.90
N GLU A 334 -3.31 -20.02 11.18
CA GLU A 334 -2.65 -20.10 12.46
C GLU A 334 -1.85 -18.83 12.78
N ALA A 335 -1.11 -18.31 11.81
CA ALA A 335 -0.36 -17.07 11.95
C ALA A 335 -1.29 -15.88 12.26
N ILE A 336 -2.41 -15.74 11.52
CA ILE A 336 -3.40 -14.68 11.77
C ILE A 336 -4.05 -14.84 13.15
N ALA A 337 -4.42 -16.06 13.52
CA ALA A 337 -5.11 -16.34 14.79
C ALA A 337 -4.26 -16.02 16.02
N ARG A 338 -2.93 -16.19 15.92
CA ARG A 338 -1.98 -15.87 17.01
C ARG A 338 -1.73 -14.38 17.19
N ARG A 339 -2.16 -13.55 16.24
CA ARG A 339 -1.94 -12.09 16.32
C ARG A 339 -3.00 -11.42 17.17
N THR A 340 -2.56 -10.49 18.00
CA THR A 340 -3.41 -9.60 18.81
C THR A 340 -3.66 -8.25 18.16
N VAL A 341 -3.02 -7.97 17.01
CA VAL A 341 -3.23 -6.73 16.25
C VAL A 341 -4.65 -6.68 15.67
N PRO A 342 -5.19 -5.48 15.38
CA PRO A 342 -6.51 -5.34 14.78
C PRO A 342 -6.63 -6.13 13.47
N ARG A 343 -7.69 -6.97 13.36
CA ARG A 343 -7.99 -7.80 12.19
C ARG A 343 -9.40 -7.50 11.72
N ILE A 344 -9.57 -7.21 10.44
CA ILE A 344 -10.87 -6.82 9.90
C ILE A 344 -11.17 -7.56 8.59
N TYR A 345 -12.41 -8.04 8.48
CA TYR A 345 -12.95 -8.56 7.23
C TYR A 345 -13.73 -7.46 6.50
N VAL A 346 -13.52 -7.30 5.20
CA VAL A 346 -14.26 -6.39 4.33
C VAL A 346 -15.28 -7.20 3.56
N CYS A 347 -16.55 -7.07 3.94
CA CYS A 347 -17.66 -7.78 3.31
C CYS A 347 -17.96 -7.20 1.92
N ASN A 348 -18.40 -8.05 1.00
CA ASN A 348 -18.84 -7.64 -0.33
C ASN A 348 -20.04 -6.70 -0.25
N ILE A 349 -20.21 -5.83 -1.25
CA ILE A 349 -21.38 -4.91 -1.34
C ILE A 349 -22.58 -5.63 -1.93
N MET A 350 -22.33 -6.46 -2.95
CA MET A 350 -23.34 -7.22 -3.68
C MET A 350 -23.05 -8.72 -3.55
N SER A 351 -24.10 -9.54 -3.59
CA SER A 351 -23.93 -10.99 -3.74
C SER A 351 -23.29 -11.31 -5.10
N GLN A 352 -22.64 -12.45 -5.15
CA GLN A 352 -22.06 -12.99 -6.39
C GLN A 352 -22.88 -14.20 -6.81
N PRO A 353 -23.55 -14.12 -7.97
CA PRO A 353 -24.30 -15.26 -8.51
C PRO A 353 -23.42 -16.51 -8.65
N GLY A 354 -23.94 -17.63 -8.17
CA GLY A 354 -23.20 -18.90 -8.15
C GLY A 354 -22.22 -19.10 -6.99
N GLU A 355 -22.03 -18.08 -6.13
CA GLU A 355 -21.18 -18.19 -4.93
C GLU A 355 -21.92 -17.83 -3.63
N THR A 356 -22.53 -16.66 -3.60
CA THR A 356 -23.12 -16.08 -2.38
C THR A 356 -24.56 -15.65 -2.59
N ASP A 357 -25.32 -16.43 -3.35
CA ASP A 357 -26.73 -16.20 -3.61
C ASP A 357 -27.52 -16.18 -2.29
N GLY A 358 -28.21 -15.08 -2.03
CA GLY A 358 -29.02 -14.91 -0.83
C GLY A 358 -28.25 -14.76 0.49
N TYR A 359 -26.92 -14.65 0.45
CA TYR A 359 -26.11 -14.50 1.68
C TYR A 359 -26.35 -13.17 2.36
N THR A 360 -26.42 -13.26 3.69
CA THR A 360 -26.32 -12.09 4.58
C THR A 360 -24.87 -11.86 5.01
N VAL A 361 -24.61 -10.74 5.72
CA VAL A 361 -23.30 -10.51 6.36
C VAL A 361 -22.97 -11.64 7.34
N ALA A 362 -23.95 -12.14 8.08
CA ALA A 362 -23.77 -13.25 9.01
C ALA A 362 -23.36 -14.55 8.29
N ASP A 363 -23.89 -14.81 7.09
CA ASP A 363 -23.53 -16.01 6.33
C ASP A 363 -22.11 -15.93 5.78
N HIS A 364 -21.64 -14.74 5.37
CA HIS A 364 -20.22 -14.52 5.03
C HIS A 364 -19.30 -14.84 6.22
N ILE A 365 -19.68 -14.37 7.42
CA ILE A 365 -18.90 -14.62 8.64
C ILE A 365 -18.87 -16.12 8.95
N LYS A 366 -20.03 -16.81 8.89
CA LYS A 366 -20.10 -18.27 9.13
C LYS A 366 -19.27 -19.05 8.13
N ALA A 367 -19.29 -18.65 6.85
CA ALA A 367 -18.49 -19.30 5.81
C ALA A 367 -16.98 -19.16 6.09
N LEU A 368 -16.52 -17.99 6.50
CA LEU A 368 -15.14 -17.77 6.90
C LEU A 368 -14.75 -18.56 8.15
N ASP A 369 -15.61 -18.55 9.17
CA ASP A 369 -15.39 -19.32 10.40
C ASP A 369 -15.32 -20.82 10.12
N ALA A 370 -16.19 -21.33 9.24
CA ALA A 370 -16.20 -22.73 8.83
C ALA A 370 -14.93 -23.11 8.04
N ALA A 371 -14.48 -22.25 7.14
CA ALA A 371 -13.24 -22.49 6.38
C ALA A 371 -11.99 -22.48 7.26
N CYS A 372 -11.96 -21.63 8.29
CA CYS A 372 -10.81 -21.51 9.21
C CYS A 372 -10.90 -22.45 10.42
N GLY A 373 -12.06 -23.04 10.71
CA GLY A 373 -12.34 -23.76 11.96
C GLY A 373 -12.39 -22.86 13.21
N LYS A 374 -12.17 -21.55 13.05
CA LYS A 374 -12.16 -20.54 14.12
C LYS A 374 -12.30 -19.12 13.56
N ARG A 375 -12.64 -18.16 14.42
CA ARG A 375 -12.67 -16.75 14.06
C ARG A 375 -11.26 -16.17 13.96
N VAL A 376 -10.94 -15.54 12.82
CA VAL A 376 -9.61 -14.93 12.52
C VAL A 376 -9.67 -13.43 12.30
N PHE A 377 -10.75 -12.77 12.65
CA PHE A 377 -10.93 -11.32 12.57
C PHE A 377 -11.79 -10.81 13.74
N ASP A 378 -11.61 -9.52 14.09
CA ASP A 378 -12.23 -8.88 15.25
C ASP A 378 -13.43 -8.03 14.87
N ALA A 379 -13.49 -7.60 13.59
CA ALA A 379 -14.56 -6.75 13.08
C ALA A 379 -14.87 -7.07 11.61
N VAL A 380 -16.09 -6.73 11.19
CA VAL A 380 -16.50 -6.76 9.78
C VAL A 380 -16.87 -5.35 9.32
N LEU A 381 -16.32 -4.92 8.19
CA LEU A 381 -16.70 -3.68 7.52
C LEU A 381 -17.80 -3.97 6.49
N VAL A 382 -18.90 -3.26 6.60
CA VAL A 382 -20.10 -3.46 5.78
C VAL A 382 -20.51 -2.12 5.16
N GLN A 383 -20.92 -2.15 3.90
CA GLN A 383 -21.49 -1.00 3.20
C GLN A 383 -22.80 -0.56 3.86
N LYS A 384 -22.91 0.75 4.15
CA LYS A 384 -24.07 1.31 4.89
C LYS A 384 -25.23 1.68 3.97
N LYS A 385 -24.95 2.28 2.81
CA LYS A 385 -25.96 2.79 1.87
C LYS A 385 -26.20 1.78 0.76
N LEU A 386 -27.44 1.63 0.33
CA LEU A 386 -27.76 0.86 -0.87
C LEU A 386 -27.23 1.57 -2.14
N PRO A 387 -26.93 0.83 -3.20
CA PRO A 387 -26.71 1.38 -4.53
C PRO A 387 -27.91 2.15 -5.05
N SER A 388 -27.72 2.92 -6.12
CA SER A 388 -28.80 3.62 -6.81
C SER A 388 -29.85 2.64 -7.35
N SER A 389 -31.07 3.11 -7.59
CA SER A 389 -32.13 2.29 -8.19
C SER A 389 -31.73 1.75 -9.57
N MET A 390 -30.94 2.51 -10.34
CA MET A 390 -30.45 2.09 -11.66
C MET A 390 -29.43 0.95 -11.53
N ALA A 391 -28.47 1.06 -10.60
CA ALA A 391 -27.52 -0.02 -10.34
C ALA A 391 -28.24 -1.26 -9.82
N LEU A 392 -29.18 -1.11 -8.88
CA LEU A 392 -29.96 -2.22 -8.37
C LEU A 392 -30.72 -2.95 -9.49
N ALA A 393 -31.41 -2.21 -10.39
CA ALA A 393 -32.13 -2.81 -11.50
C ALA A 393 -31.21 -3.61 -12.44
N ARG A 394 -30.00 -3.13 -12.69
CA ARG A 394 -29.00 -3.84 -13.45
C ARG A 394 -28.57 -5.14 -12.79
N TYR A 395 -28.16 -5.06 -11.50
CA TYR A 395 -27.69 -6.24 -10.75
C TYR A 395 -28.79 -7.30 -10.56
N MET A 396 -30.06 -6.88 -10.45
CA MET A 396 -31.20 -7.80 -10.40
C MET A 396 -31.33 -8.63 -11.69
N GLN A 397 -30.96 -8.11 -12.86
CA GLN A 397 -30.94 -8.88 -14.13
C GLN A 397 -29.92 -10.00 -14.07
N GLU A 398 -28.85 -9.86 -13.29
CA GLU A 398 -27.79 -10.85 -13.06
C GLU A 398 -28.04 -11.68 -11.79
N ASN A 399 -29.22 -11.62 -11.18
CA ASN A 399 -29.54 -12.24 -9.87
C ASN A 399 -28.60 -11.82 -8.72
N ALA A 400 -27.96 -10.68 -8.82
CA ALA A 400 -27.13 -10.15 -7.75
C ALA A 400 -27.91 -9.12 -6.90
N HIS A 401 -27.75 -9.22 -5.59
CA HIS A 401 -28.47 -8.39 -4.61
C HIS A 401 -27.51 -7.75 -3.62
N PRO A 402 -27.85 -6.57 -3.04
CA PRO A 402 -27.10 -6.02 -1.93
C PRO A 402 -27.05 -7.01 -0.75
N ILE A 403 -25.89 -7.10 -0.11
CA ILE A 403 -25.73 -7.98 1.06
C ILE A 403 -26.56 -7.45 2.22
N VAL A 404 -27.46 -8.29 2.72
CA VAL A 404 -28.36 -7.94 3.82
C VAL A 404 -27.64 -7.95 5.16
N ILE A 405 -27.91 -6.93 6.00
CA ILE A 405 -27.34 -6.80 7.35
C ILE A 405 -28.32 -7.43 8.35
N ASP A 406 -28.10 -8.66 8.70
CA ASP A 406 -28.86 -9.40 9.69
C ASP A 406 -28.33 -9.09 11.10
N ARG A 407 -28.90 -8.05 11.72
CA ARG A 407 -28.44 -7.53 13.02
C ARG A 407 -28.59 -8.54 14.16
N GLU A 408 -29.65 -9.31 14.20
CA GLU A 408 -29.86 -10.32 15.24
C GLU A 408 -28.79 -11.40 15.19
N MET A 409 -28.55 -11.95 14.00
CA MET A 409 -27.55 -13.00 13.83
C MET A 409 -26.15 -12.47 14.10
N LEU A 410 -25.84 -11.25 13.66
CA LEU A 410 -24.55 -10.60 13.93
C LEU A 410 -24.30 -10.39 15.43
N MET A 411 -25.33 -10.03 16.20
CA MET A 411 -25.23 -9.95 17.67
C MET A 411 -24.97 -11.33 18.28
N ARG A 412 -25.67 -12.37 17.82
CA ARG A 412 -25.45 -13.75 18.29
C ARG A 412 -24.05 -14.25 17.98
N LEU A 413 -23.49 -13.86 16.84
CA LEU A 413 -22.11 -14.21 16.45
C LEU A 413 -21.05 -13.41 17.22
N GLY A 414 -21.43 -12.40 18.02
CA GLY A 414 -20.52 -11.58 18.79
C GLY A 414 -19.51 -10.78 17.94
N CYS A 415 -19.83 -10.53 16.66
CA CYS A 415 -18.92 -9.84 15.76
C CYS A 415 -19.16 -8.33 15.76
N ARG A 416 -18.08 -7.55 15.87
CA ARG A 416 -18.14 -6.08 15.78
C ARG A 416 -18.39 -5.65 14.34
N VAL A 417 -19.50 -4.95 14.10
CA VAL A 417 -19.88 -4.46 12.77
C VAL A 417 -19.53 -2.98 12.62
N ILE A 418 -18.84 -2.63 11.55
CA ILE A 418 -18.50 -1.27 11.18
C ILE A 418 -19.28 -0.90 9.92
N LEU A 419 -20.28 -0.01 10.09
CA LEU A 419 -21.08 0.49 8.98
C LEU A 419 -20.47 1.77 8.43
N ALA A 420 -20.07 1.76 7.15
CA ALA A 420 -19.52 2.92 6.47
C ALA A 420 -19.96 2.97 5.02
N ASN A 421 -19.90 4.17 4.44
CA ASN A 421 -20.09 4.34 3.00
C ASN A 421 -18.74 4.23 2.31
N VAL A 422 -18.50 3.09 1.68
CA VAL A 422 -17.21 2.72 1.04
C VAL A 422 -17.40 2.33 -0.43
N MET A 423 -18.58 2.59 -0.97
CA MET A 423 -18.98 2.25 -2.33
C MET A 423 -18.68 3.40 -3.28
N ASP A 424 -18.31 3.03 -4.49
CA ASP A 424 -18.29 3.85 -5.69
C ASP A 424 -19.17 3.19 -6.75
N GLU A 425 -19.93 4.02 -7.48
CA GLU A 425 -20.83 3.58 -8.54
C GLU A 425 -20.45 4.29 -9.83
N ASP A 426 -20.09 3.54 -10.85
CA ASP A 426 -19.74 4.09 -12.16
C ASP A 426 -21.02 4.63 -12.86
N PRO A 427 -21.10 5.94 -13.14
CA PRO A 427 -22.31 6.55 -13.70
C PRO A 427 -22.66 6.05 -15.10
N ASN A 428 -21.70 5.52 -15.86
CA ASN A 428 -21.90 5.07 -17.23
C ASN A 428 -22.30 3.59 -17.30
N THR A 429 -21.63 2.77 -16.47
CA THR A 429 -21.80 1.32 -16.52
C THR A 429 -22.66 0.78 -15.39
N GLN A 430 -23.00 1.61 -14.40
CA GLN A 430 -23.77 1.24 -13.20
C GLN A 430 -23.10 0.13 -12.37
N PHE A 431 -21.80 -0.11 -12.58
CA PHE A 431 -21.05 -1.06 -11.78
C PHE A 431 -20.79 -0.51 -10.37
N VAL A 432 -21.08 -1.34 -9.38
CA VAL A 432 -20.86 -1.05 -7.96
C VAL A 432 -19.55 -1.71 -7.51
N ARG A 433 -18.65 -0.91 -6.94
CA ARG A 433 -17.36 -1.37 -6.42
C ARG A 433 -17.03 -0.67 -5.12
N HIS A 434 -16.06 -1.19 -4.38
CA HIS A 434 -15.47 -0.42 -3.28
C HIS A 434 -14.68 0.76 -3.84
N SER A 435 -14.87 1.94 -3.25
CA SER A 435 -14.02 3.10 -3.53
C SER A 435 -12.65 2.93 -2.86
N PRO A 436 -11.54 2.96 -3.61
CA PRO A 436 -10.20 2.82 -3.04
C PRO A 436 -9.93 3.81 -1.89
N GLU A 437 -10.31 5.07 -2.09
CA GLU A 437 -10.05 6.16 -1.16
C GLU A 437 -10.94 6.09 0.08
N LEU A 438 -12.24 5.85 -0.10
CA LEU A 438 -13.18 5.78 1.01
C LEU A 438 -12.91 4.55 1.87
N LEU A 439 -12.69 3.40 1.25
CA LEU A 439 -12.41 2.14 1.95
C LEU A 439 -11.13 2.26 2.79
N SER A 440 -10.02 2.70 2.18
CA SER A 440 -8.76 2.85 2.89
C SER A 440 -8.84 3.86 4.03
N ARG A 441 -9.54 4.99 3.80
CA ARG A 441 -9.76 6.02 4.83
C ARG A 441 -10.54 5.47 6.03
N VAL A 442 -11.58 4.69 5.79
CA VAL A 442 -12.39 4.08 6.86
C VAL A 442 -11.58 3.08 7.64
N LEU A 443 -10.88 2.17 6.96
CA LEU A 443 -10.02 1.15 7.58
C LEU A 443 -8.93 1.76 8.47
N LEU A 444 -8.22 2.78 7.98
CA LEU A 444 -7.16 3.43 8.73
C LEU A 444 -7.68 4.30 9.89
N ARG A 445 -8.87 4.90 9.75
CA ARG A 445 -9.53 5.59 10.87
C ARG A 445 -9.94 4.59 11.97
N TRP A 446 -10.46 3.44 11.58
CA TRP A 446 -10.80 2.38 12.53
C TRP A 446 -9.54 1.87 13.24
N TYR A 447 -8.49 1.52 12.49
CA TYR A 447 -7.19 1.13 13.03
C TYR A 447 -6.65 2.15 14.05
N GLY A 448 -6.64 3.43 13.69
CA GLY A 448 -6.16 4.49 14.60
C GLY A 448 -7.03 4.69 15.85
N ARG A 449 -8.30 4.28 15.84
CA ARG A 449 -9.15 4.28 17.04
C ARG A 449 -8.85 3.09 17.95
N VAL A 450 -8.75 1.89 17.37
CA VAL A 450 -8.45 0.67 18.14
C VAL A 450 -7.07 0.79 18.79
N ASN A 451 -6.06 1.19 18.04
CA ASN A 451 -4.70 1.33 18.53
C ASN A 451 -4.58 2.36 19.68
N ARG A 452 -5.38 3.44 19.66
CA ARG A 452 -5.45 4.41 20.77
C ARG A 452 -6.14 3.88 22.02
N MET A 453 -7.07 2.94 21.87
CA MET A 453 -7.74 2.30 23.01
C MET A 453 -6.83 1.27 23.70
N GLU A 454 -5.99 0.57 22.92
CA GLU A 454 -5.07 -0.46 23.42
C GLU A 454 -3.78 0.15 24.00
N HIS A 455 -3.37 1.31 23.50
CA HIS A 455 -2.19 2.06 23.96
C HIS A 455 -2.59 3.49 24.31
N PRO A 456 -3.27 3.74 25.45
CA PRO A 456 -3.52 5.08 25.93
C PRO A 456 -2.16 5.74 26.19
N THR A 457 -1.69 6.56 25.26
CA THR A 457 -0.50 7.39 25.49
C THR A 457 -0.74 8.24 26.71
N HIS A 458 0.12 8.10 27.71
CA HIS A 458 0.23 9.05 28.81
C HIS A 458 0.40 10.45 28.19
N ALA A 459 -0.66 11.25 28.24
CA ALA A 459 -0.67 12.66 27.85
C ALA A 459 -0.03 13.49 28.98
#